data_e0d700902d794541882271355119165a
#
_entry.id   e0d700902d794541882271355119165a
#
_cell.length_a   1.000
_cell.length_b   1.000
_cell.length_c   1.000
_cell.angle_alpha   90.00
_cell.angle_beta   90.00
_cell.angle_gamma   90.00
#
_symmetry.space_group_name_H-M   'P 1'
#
loop_
_entity.id
_entity.type
_entity.pdbx_description
1 polymer ?
#
loop_
_entity_poly.entity_id
_entity_poly.type
_entity_poly.pdbx_seq_one_letter_code
_entity_poly.pdbx_strand_id
1 'polypeptide(L)'
;MNQQTKIIQTYGLWFVDMLCIAAAYLIATHIRFAGRNDYGDRRLHFLVCVVFLLFCTIYSFFVEWNRDFLIRGSYREMVAVLKFNVLMLLAGIMFVFFARWAYILSRSVIINFFWINFVLMLGYRLLFKKILRRVLSADSLTTKLFVIAERAEMSQTLVGLLDLMEMSYRVVGVAFADGGETAASPSDGGAADASGTPGGMREINGVPVYENVYDLTEKLTQLPFDEVFIRAPHMEKKDLQRLVDGFEQMGVACHYNLELPDIGEATSRVGNFGNYTVITYSMFRSSYKRMMIKRLIDIAGAIVGLILTAVIYVFLAPAIRLDSPGPVIFSQIRVGKNGRRFRLYKFRSMYQDAEARKAQLRKDNEMSGLMFKVEDDPRITKVGHFIRKTSLDEFPQFWNVLKGDMSLVGTRPPTEDEFEQYDEHYRRRLSMKPGITGLWQVSGRSDITDFDEVVKLDLQYIDNWSLTLDFKILLQTVGAVFGGSGAK
;
A
#
# COMPACT_ATOMS: atom_id res chain seq x y z
N MET A 1 -7.89 -8.58 7.36
CA MET A 1 -6.70 -7.79 7.75
C MET A 1 -5.69 -7.90 6.63
N ASN A 2 -5.39 -6.79 5.97
CA ASN A 2 -4.49 -6.72 4.81
C ASN A 2 -3.15 -7.38 5.15
N GLN A 3 -2.56 -8.13 4.19
CA GLN A 3 -1.25 -8.78 4.41
C GLN A 3 -0.16 -7.79 4.86
N GLN A 4 -0.25 -6.52 4.44
CA GLN A 4 0.65 -5.45 4.87
C GLN A 4 0.57 -5.18 6.36
N THR A 5 -0.63 -5.12 6.89
CA THR A 5 -0.86 -4.89 8.32
C THR A 5 -0.34 -6.08 9.14
N LYS A 6 -0.52 -7.32 8.66
CA LYS A 6 -0.03 -8.53 9.34
C LYS A 6 1.48 -8.54 9.51
N ILE A 7 2.22 -8.01 8.56
CA ILE A 7 3.70 -8.03 8.62
C ILE A 7 4.24 -6.88 9.43
N ILE A 8 3.71 -5.65 9.27
CA ILE A 8 4.06 -4.55 10.16
C ILE A 8 3.78 -4.98 11.60
N GLN A 9 2.66 -5.64 11.83
CA GLN A 9 2.30 -6.18 13.11
C GLN A 9 3.27 -7.26 13.59
N THR A 10 3.60 -8.25 12.75
CA THR A 10 4.42 -9.39 13.17
C THR A 10 5.89 -9.02 13.31
N TYR A 11 6.48 -8.44 12.26
CA TYR A 11 7.92 -8.13 12.25
C TYR A 11 8.24 -6.81 12.94
N GLY A 12 7.37 -5.80 12.84
CA GLY A 12 7.54 -4.54 13.55
C GLY A 12 7.49 -4.74 15.06
N LEU A 13 6.50 -5.48 15.57
CA LEU A 13 6.41 -5.81 16.98
C LEU A 13 7.62 -6.67 17.45
N TRP A 14 7.98 -7.70 16.67
CA TRP A 14 9.15 -8.51 16.97
C TRP A 14 10.43 -7.67 17.13
N PHE A 15 10.66 -6.74 16.20
CA PHE A 15 11.84 -5.87 16.25
C PHE A 15 11.83 -4.95 17.47
N VAL A 16 10.68 -4.33 17.77
CA VAL A 16 10.57 -3.46 18.95
C VAL A 16 10.60 -4.25 20.25
N ASP A 17 10.04 -5.48 20.29
CA ASP A 17 10.17 -6.39 21.42
C ASP A 17 11.64 -6.69 21.72
N MET A 18 12.46 -6.95 20.70
CA MET A 18 13.89 -7.14 20.84
C MET A 18 14.60 -5.91 21.42
N LEU A 19 14.25 -4.72 20.91
CA LEU A 19 14.81 -3.47 21.45
C LEU A 19 14.41 -3.24 22.90
N CYS A 20 13.16 -3.56 23.28
CA CYS A 20 12.73 -3.45 24.68
C CYS A 20 13.48 -4.42 25.60
N ILE A 21 13.68 -5.67 25.16
CA ILE A 21 14.45 -6.66 25.93
C ILE A 21 15.88 -6.19 26.13
N ALA A 22 16.55 -5.72 25.06
CA ALA A 22 17.91 -5.21 25.14
C ALA A 22 17.99 -3.99 26.08
N ALA A 23 17.12 -3.02 25.93
CA ALA A 23 17.06 -1.82 26.76
C ALA A 23 16.78 -2.16 28.24
N ALA A 24 15.78 -3.00 28.49
CA ALA A 24 15.43 -3.43 29.84
C ALA A 24 16.59 -4.14 30.53
N TYR A 25 17.32 -4.99 29.80
CA TYR A 25 18.49 -5.69 30.35
C TYR A 25 19.64 -4.74 30.65
N LEU A 26 19.91 -3.78 29.76
CA LEU A 26 20.93 -2.75 29.99
C LEU A 26 20.58 -1.86 31.20
N ILE A 27 19.31 -1.45 31.33
CA ILE A 27 18.85 -0.64 32.46
C ILE A 27 18.95 -1.45 33.75
N ALA A 28 18.55 -2.72 33.76
CA ALA A 28 18.62 -3.58 34.93
C ALA A 28 20.08 -3.83 35.41
N THR A 29 20.99 -4.01 34.46
CA THR A 29 22.43 -4.12 34.77
C THR A 29 23.01 -2.81 35.30
N HIS A 30 22.65 -1.69 34.68
CA HIS A 30 23.08 -0.36 35.12
C HIS A 30 22.60 -0.05 36.55
N ILE A 31 21.32 -0.28 36.86
CA ILE A 31 20.76 -0.07 38.22
C ILE A 31 21.53 -0.90 39.27
N ARG A 32 21.88 -2.14 38.93
CA ARG A 32 22.56 -3.03 39.90
C ARG A 32 24.02 -2.66 40.16
N PHE A 33 24.70 -2.15 39.13
CA PHE A 33 26.13 -1.84 39.18
C PHE A 33 26.44 -0.33 39.22
N ALA A 34 25.40 0.53 39.33
CA ALA A 34 25.57 1.97 39.46
C ALA A 34 26.44 2.29 40.68
N GLY A 35 27.51 3.09 40.49
CA GLY A 35 28.44 3.47 41.51
C GLY A 35 29.50 2.42 41.88
N ARG A 36 29.59 1.31 41.17
CA ARG A 36 30.65 0.29 41.35
C ARG A 36 31.52 0.25 40.09
N ASN A 37 32.86 0.26 40.27
CA ASN A 37 33.80 0.11 39.16
C ASN A 37 33.86 -1.31 38.58
N ASP A 38 33.29 -2.27 39.27
CA ASP A 38 33.27 -3.68 38.88
C ASP A 38 31.87 -4.07 38.41
N TYR A 39 31.71 -4.14 37.08
CA TYR A 39 30.50 -4.59 36.42
C TYR A 39 30.37 -6.13 36.38
N GLY A 40 31.19 -6.86 37.15
CA GLY A 40 31.28 -8.30 36.99
C GLY A 40 31.73 -8.71 35.58
N ASP A 41 31.43 -9.94 35.18
CA ASP A 41 31.77 -10.40 33.83
C ASP A 41 30.82 -9.84 32.79
N ARG A 42 31.24 -8.75 32.11
CA ARG A 42 30.47 -8.10 31.02
C ARG A 42 30.12 -9.08 29.90
N ARG A 43 30.99 -10.06 29.62
CA ARG A 43 30.76 -11.06 28.58
C ARG A 43 29.57 -11.95 28.92
N LEU A 44 29.47 -12.32 30.20
CA LEU A 44 28.36 -13.13 30.70
C LEU A 44 27.02 -12.40 30.56
N HIS A 45 26.95 -11.14 30.99
CA HIS A 45 25.74 -10.34 30.84
C HIS A 45 25.33 -10.15 29.39
N PHE A 46 26.30 -9.96 28.48
CA PHE A 46 26.03 -9.90 27.04
C PHE A 46 25.45 -11.22 26.52
N LEU A 47 26.03 -12.37 26.89
CA LEU A 47 25.55 -13.69 26.49
C LEU A 47 24.11 -13.96 26.98
N VAL A 48 23.80 -13.60 28.22
CA VAL A 48 22.43 -13.75 28.75
C VAL A 48 21.45 -12.88 28.03
N CYS A 49 21.81 -11.63 27.67
CA CYS A 49 20.98 -10.77 26.83
C CYS A 49 20.72 -11.42 25.47
N VAL A 50 21.75 -11.96 24.81
CA VAL A 50 21.62 -12.67 23.54
C VAL A 50 20.66 -13.86 23.65
N VAL A 51 20.71 -14.61 24.75
CA VAL A 51 19.77 -15.73 24.99
C VAL A 51 18.33 -15.25 25.07
N PHE A 52 18.07 -14.15 25.78
CA PHE A 52 16.71 -13.57 25.81
C PHE A 52 16.23 -13.09 24.44
N LEU A 53 17.11 -12.49 23.62
CA LEU A 53 16.80 -12.09 22.25
C LEU A 53 16.51 -13.29 21.35
N LEU A 54 17.31 -14.37 21.47
CA LEU A 54 17.07 -15.63 20.76
C LEU A 54 15.72 -16.25 21.17
N PHE A 55 15.43 -16.28 22.47
CA PHE A 55 14.14 -16.76 22.97
C PHE A 55 12.98 -15.95 22.38
N CYS A 56 13.06 -14.63 22.37
CA CYS A 56 12.06 -13.77 21.77
C CYS A 56 11.83 -14.11 20.29
N THR A 57 12.92 -14.32 19.55
CA THR A 57 12.85 -14.65 18.11
C THR A 57 12.19 -16.02 17.91
N ILE A 58 12.62 -17.04 18.62
CA ILE A 58 12.05 -18.39 18.55
C ILE A 58 10.57 -18.37 18.95
N TYR A 59 10.23 -17.73 20.05
CA TYR A 59 8.86 -17.65 20.53
C TYR A 59 7.95 -16.93 19.53
N SER A 60 8.41 -15.80 18.99
CA SER A 60 7.64 -15.03 17.99
C SER A 60 7.42 -15.80 16.69
N PHE A 61 8.41 -16.63 16.30
CA PHE A 61 8.32 -17.43 15.08
C PHE A 61 7.37 -18.62 15.22
N PHE A 62 7.43 -19.38 16.34
CA PHE A 62 6.66 -20.60 16.53
C PHE A 62 5.26 -20.37 17.10
N VAL A 63 5.10 -19.42 18.02
CA VAL A 63 3.83 -19.18 18.72
C VAL A 63 2.96 -18.16 17.99
N GLU A 64 3.53 -17.41 17.04
CA GLU A 64 2.83 -16.33 16.29
C GLU A 64 2.02 -15.41 17.23
N TRP A 65 2.50 -15.18 18.45
CA TRP A 65 1.76 -14.49 19.51
C TRP A 65 1.38 -13.05 19.17
N ASN A 66 2.04 -12.47 18.16
CA ASN A 66 1.75 -11.15 17.61
C ASN A 66 0.58 -11.16 16.61
N ARG A 67 0.08 -12.34 16.19
CA ARG A 67 -0.93 -12.47 15.14
C ARG A 67 -2.21 -11.69 15.42
N ASP A 68 -2.71 -11.76 16.67
CA ASP A 68 -3.99 -11.15 17.05
C ASP A 68 -3.83 -9.85 17.84
N PHE A 69 -2.66 -9.21 17.76
CA PHE A 69 -2.32 -8.03 18.55
C PHE A 69 -3.35 -6.89 18.44
N LEU A 70 -3.81 -6.57 17.21
CA LEU A 70 -4.77 -5.48 16.99
C LEU A 70 -6.18 -5.79 17.52
N ILE A 71 -6.57 -7.07 17.48
CA ILE A 71 -7.89 -7.55 17.88
C ILE A 71 -8.00 -7.68 19.40
N ARG A 72 -6.89 -8.02 20.08
CA ARG A 72 -6.90 -8.20 21.53
C ARG A 72 -7.28 -6.91 22.28
N GLY A 73 -8.16 -7.00 23.27
CA GLY A 73 -8.38 -5.90 24.23
C GLY A 73 -7.14 -5.62 25.08
N SER A 74 -7.05 -4.44 25.70
CA SER A 74 -5.89 -4.03 26.52
C SER A 74 -5.59 -5.02 27.66
N TYR A 75 -6.63 -5.57 28.30
CA TYR A 75 -6.46 -6.59 29.34
C TYR A 75 -5.84 -7.91 28.80
N ARG A 76 -6.36 -8.38 27.66
CA ARG A 76 -5.83 -9.60 27.02
C ARG A 76 -4.38 -9.40 26.54
N GLU A 77 -4.02 -8.20 26.12
CA GLU A 77 -2.65 -7.86 25.75
C GLU A 77 -1.73 -7.85 26.97
N MET A 78 -2.15 -7.28 28.08
CA MET A 78 -1.42 -7.32 29.34
C MET A 78 -1.14 -8.76 29.78
N VAL A 79 -2.15 -9.64 29.74
CA VAL A 79 -1.97 -11.07 30.08
C VAL A 79 -1.01 -11.76 29.11
N ALA A 80 -1.06 -11.44 27.80
CA ALA A 80 -0.16 -12.01 26.81
C ALA A 80 1.31 -11.59 27.06
N VAL A 81 1.55 -10.30 27.36
CA VAL A 81 2.87 -9.77 27.72
C VAL A 81 3.38 -10.40 29.01
N LEU A 82 2.51 -10.55 30.01
CA LEU A 82 2.89 -11.22 31.26
C LEU A 82 3.29 -12.68 31.03
N LYS A 83 2.49 -13.44 30.29
CA LYS A 83 2.82 -14.84 29.93
C LYS A 83 4.15 -14.93 29.20
N PHE A 84 4.39 -14.06 28.21
CA PHE A 84 5.65 -14.01 27.49
C PHE A 84 6.84 -13.75 28.42
N ASN A 85 6.74 -12.75 29.31
CA ASN A 85 7.81 -12.42 30.26
C ASN A 85 8.10 -13.55 31.25
N VAL A 86 7.04 -14.23 31.74
CA VAL A 86 7.21 -15.39 32.64
C VAL A 86 7.91 -16.55 31.93
N LEU A 87 7.49 -16.87 30.69
CA LEU A 87 8.14 -17.93 29.91
C LEU A 87 9.58 -17.60 29.58
N MET A 88 9.86 -16.35 29.22
CA MET A 88 11.23 -15.87 28.96
C MET A 88 12.10 -15.95 30.21
N LEU A 89 11.54 -15.57 31.36
CA LEU A 89 12.24 -15.71 32.66
C LEU A 89 12.58 -17.17 33.00
N LEU A 90 11.59 -18.07 32.80
CA LEU A 90 11.80 -19.51 33.04
C LEU A 90 12.87 -20.09 32.10
N ALA A 91 12.83 -19.73 30.82
CA ALA A 91 13.84 -20.15 29.83
C ALA A 91 15.24 -19.62 30.20
N GLY A 92 15.32 -18.36 30.65
CA GLY A 92 16.58 -17.76 31.13
C GLY A 92 17.12 -18.44 32.37
N ILE A 93 16.30 -18.73 33.39
CA ILE A 93 16.68 -19.46 34.59
C ILE A 93 17.19 -20.86 34.23
N MET A 94 16.46 -21.58 33.37
CA MET A 94 16.83 -22.90 32.90
C MET A 94 18.19 -22.87 32.19
N PHE A 95 18.39 -21.89 31.29
CA PHE A 95 19.68 -21.72 30.61
C PHE A 95 20.84 -21.47 31.59
N VAL A 96 20.67 -20.54 32.54
CA VAL A 96 21.66 -20.20 33.55
C VAL A 96 21.99 -21.42 34.44
N PHE A 97 20.98 -22.23 34.77
CA PHE A 97 21.14 -23.47 35.52
C PHE A 97 21.99 -24.49 34.76
N PHE A 98 21.64 -24.78 33.48
CA PHE A 98 22.41 -25.75 32.68
C PHE A 98 23.81 -25.26 32.33
N ALA A 99 24.00 -23.94 32.13
CA ALA A 99 25.32 -23.35 31.94
C ALA A 99 26.18 -23.30 33.19
N ARG A 100 25.62 -23.69 34.35
CA ARG A 100 26.27 -23.60 35.67
C ARG A 100 26.71 -22.17 36.05
N TRP A 101 26.01 -21.16 35.59
CA TRP A 101 26.31 -19.73 35.83
C TRP A 101 25.51 -19.12 36.99
N ALA A 102 24.77 -19.92 37.72
CA ALA A 102 23.87 -19.45 38.78
C ALA A 102 24.58 -18.71 39.94
N TYR A 103 25.87 -18.94 40.16
CA TYR A 103 26.67 -18.28 41.15
C TYR A 103 27.32 -16.96 40.71
N ILE A 104 27.39 -16.72 39.39
CA ILE A 104 28.02 -15.52 38.83
C ILE A 104 26.96 -14.46 38.56
N LEU A 105 25.75 -14.87 38.18
CA LEU A 105 24.68 -13.95 37.74
C LEU A 105 23.93 -13.35 38.95
N SER A 106 23.84 -12.02 38.99
CA SER A 106 23.10 -11.33 40.06
C SER A 106 21.60 -11.55 39.94
N ARG A 107 20.98 -12.14 40.97
CA ARG A 107 19.53 -12.35 41.06
C ARG A 107 18.76 -11.03 40.92
N SER A 108 19.31 -9.93 41.46
CA SER A 108 18.72 -8.60 41.37
C SER A 108 18.61 -8.11 39.92
N VAL A 109 19.58 -8.42 39.03
CA VAL A 109 19.52 -8.06 37.63
C VAL A 109 18.34 -8.76 36.96
N ILE A 110 18.13 -10.05 37.23
CA ILE A 110 17.04 -10.82 36.62
C ILE A 110 15.67 -10.31 37.07
N ILE A 111 15.53 -10.00 38.38
CA ILE A 111 14.25 -9.48 38.92
C ILE A 111 13.94 -8.08 38.37
N ASN A 112 14.94 -7.20 38.39
CA ASN A 112 14.78 -5.85 37.80
C ASN A 112 14.47 -5.91 36.32
N PHE A 113 15.17 -6.76 35.56
CA PHE A 113 14.93 -6.99 34.14
C PHE A 113 13.47 -7.41 33.88
N PHE A 114 12.95 -8.37 34.65
CA PHE A 114 11.58 -8.84 34.50
C PHE A 114 10.56 -7.68 34.59
N TRP A 115 10.66 -6.89 35.65
CA TRP A 115 9.71 -5.79 35.87
C TRP A 115 9.90 -4.64 34.87
N ILE A 116 11.13 -4.27 34.57
CA ILE A 116 11.43 -3.21 33.61
C ILE A 116 10.95 -3.61 32.21
N ASN A 117 11.25 -4.85 31.80
CA ASN A 117 10.83 -5.36 30.51
C ASN A 117 9.30 -5.46 30.39
N PHE A 118 8.63 -5.92 31.45
CA PHE A 118 7.16 -5.98 31.48
C PHE A 118 6.54 -4.59 31.29
N VAL A 119 7.02 -3.59 32.03
CA VAL A 119 6.48 -2.22 31.96
C VAL A 119 6.79 -1.58 30.59
N LEU A 120 8.02 -1.68 30.11
CA LEU A 120 8.41 -1.14 28.81
C LEU A 120 7.62 -1.80 27.68
N MET A 121 7.54 -3.13 27.69
CA MET A 121 6.88 -3.90 26.66
C MET A 121 5.36 -3.62 26.62
N LEU A 122 4.73 -3.57 27.78
CA LEU A 122 3.31 -3.22 27.86
C LEU A 122 3.06 -1.77 27.43
N GLY A 123 3.88 -0.84 27.91
CA GLY A 123 3.75 0.58 27.58
C GLY A 123 3.86 0.85 26.09
N TYR A 124 4.93 0.36 25.43
CA TYR A 124 5.09 0.60 24.01
C TYR A 124 4.03 -0.12 23.17
N ARG A 125 3.61 -1.35 23.58
CA ARG A 125 2.57 -2.09 22.83
C ARG A 125 1.22 -1.38 22.85
N LEU A 126 0.82 -0.84 24.00
CA LEU A 126 -0.41 -0.03 24.10
C LEU A 126 -0.28 1.26 23.28
N LEU A 127 0.87 1.93 23.33
CA LEU A 127 1.14 3.13 22.52
C LEU A 127 1.17 2.81 21.03
N PHE A 128 1.90 1.77 20.63
CA PHE A 128 2.02 1.32 19.25
C PHE A 128 0.66 0.95 18.68
N LYS A 129 -0.19 0.27 19.45
CA LYS A 129 -1.56 -0.05 19.09
C LYS A 129 -2.38 1.21 18.79
N LYS A 130 -2.26 2.22 19.65
CA LYS A 130 -2.95 3.51 19.48
C LYS A 130 -2.45 4.25 18.23
N ILE A 131 -1.13 4.26 18.00
CA ILE A 131 -0.51 4.88 16.82
C ILE A 131 -0.92 4.12 15.56
N LEU A 132 -0.79 2.79 15.58
CA LEU A 132 -1.09 1.95 14.42
C LEU A 132 -2.57 2.05 14.02
N ARG A 133 -3.50 2.09 14.97
CA ARG A 133 -4.92 2.35 14.69
C ARG A 133 -5.13 3.71 14.03
N ARG A 134 -4.48 4.77 14.50
CA ARG A 134 -4.55 6.10 13.87
C ARG A 134 -3.96 6.13 12.47
N VAL A 135 -2.84 5.45 12.26
CA VAL A 135 -2.18 5.36 10.95
C VAL A 135 -3.02 4.53 9.99
N LEU A 136 -3.61 3.42 10.45
CA LEU A 136 -4.47 2.56 9.63
C LEU A 136 -5.82 3.20 9.30
N SER A 137 -6.33 4.10 10.15
CA SER A 137 -7.55 4.87 9.88
C SER A 137 -7.33 6.06 8.95
N ALA A 138 -6.08 6.36 8.57
CA ALA A 138 -5.79 7.39 7.57
C ALA A 138 -6.25 6.91 6.17
N ASP A 139 -6.97 7.74 5.44
CA ASP A 139 -7.59 7.44 4.12
C ASP A 139 -6.62 6.82 3.10
N SER A 140 -5.32 7.10 3.23
CA SER A 140 -4.27 6.58 2.34
C SER A 140 -3.90 5.11 2.59
N LEU A 141 -4.26 4.54 3.74
CA LEU A 141 -3.91 3.17 4.15
C LEU A 141 -5.13 2.27 4.33
N THR A 142 -6.35 2.82 4.33
CA THR A 142 -7.56 2.02 4.34
C THR A 142 -7.79 1.36 2.99
N THR A 143 -8.01 0.05 2.99
CA THR A 143 -8.41 -0.70 1.80
C THR A 143 -9.85 -0.36 1.47
N LYS A 144 -10.08 0.15 0.27
CA LYS A 144 -11.41 0.50 -0.21
C LYS A 144 -12.07 -0.74 -0.78
N LEU A 145 -13.19 -1.14 -0.15
CA LEU A 145 -13.94 -2.34 -0.50
C LEU A 145 -15.22 -1.97 -1.24
N PHE A 146 -15.47 -2.65 -2.36
CA PHE A 146 -16.76 -2.65 -3.02
C PHE A 146 -17.49 -3.95 -2.71
N VAL A 147 -18.79 -3.89 -2.34
CA VAL A 147 -19.56 -5.07 -1.92
C VAL A 147 -20.66 -5.36 -2.93
N ILE A 148 -20.72 -6.58 -3.41
CA ILE A 148 -21.78 -7.09 -4.29
C ILE A 148 -22.48 -8.21 -3.52
N ALA A 149 -23.77 -8.08 -3.29
CA ALA A 149 -24.55 -9.13 -2.63
C ALA A 149 -25.99 -9.15 -3.15
N GLU A 150 -26.69 -10.26 -2.93
CA GLU A 150 -28.12 -10.35 -3.16
C GLU A 150 -28.86 -9.40 -2.21
N ARG A 151 -29.94 -8.80 -2.68
CA ARG A 151 -30.71 -7.78 -1.93
C ARG A 151 -31.14 -8.29 -0.55
N ALA A 152 -31.61 -9.53 -0.49
CA ALA A 152 -32.04 -10.16 0.76
C ALA A 152 -30.89 -10.31 1.79
N GLU A 153 -29.65 -10.45 1.33
CA GLU A 153 -28.49 -10.75 2.18
C GLU A 153 -27.58 -9.54 2.44
N MET A 154 -27.81 -8.39 1.78
CA MET A 154 -26.95 -7.24 1.86
C MET A 154 -26.74 -6.76 3.29
N SER A 155 -27.80 -6.60 4.06
CA SER A 155 -27.73 -6.16 5.47
C SER A 155 -26.89 -7.12 6.33
N GLN A 156 -27.10 -8.41 6.18
CA GLN A 156 -26.35 -9.44 6.91
C GLN A 156 -24.88 -9.46 6.49
N THR A 157 -24.61 -9.25 5.20
CA THR A 157 -23.26 -9.19 4.66
C THR A 157 -22.50 -7.99 5.23
N LEU A 158 -23.11 -6.82 5.25
CA LEU A 158 -22.50 -5.63 5.83
C LEU A 158 -22.22 -5.80 7.33
N VAL A 159 -23.17 -6.38 8.08
CA VAL A 159 -22.96 -6.70 9.50
C VAL A 159 -21.81 -7.68 9.70
N GLY A 160 -21.73 -8.73 8.87
CA GLY A 160 -20.62 -9.71 8.93
C GLY A 160 -19.25 -9.14 8.59
N LEU A 161 -19.21 -7.99 7.93
CA LEU A 161 -17.97 -7.29 7.58
C LEU A 161 -17.58 -6.19 8.59
N LEU A 162 -18.42 -5.90 9.61
CA LEU A 162 -18.17 -4.81 10.57
C LEU A 162 -16.82 -4.92 11.27
N ASP A 163 -16.41 -6.12 11.70
CA ASP A 163 -15.11 -6.33 12.36
C ASP A 163 -13.93 -5.98 11.45
N LEU A 164 -14.09 -6.08 10.14
CA LEU A 164 -13.08 -5.68 9.15
C LEU A 164 -13.09 -4.17 8.93
N MET A 165 -14.28 -3.55 8.94
CA MET A 165 -14.44 -2.11 8.75
C MET A 165 -13.79 -1.31 9.88
N GLU A 166 -13.81 -1.81 11.12
CA GLU A 166 -13.14 -1.14 12.25
C GLU A 166 -11.63 -1.13 12.15
N MET A 167 -11.04 -2.02 11.35
CA MET A 167 -9.58 -2.23 11.36
C MET A 167 -8.80 -1.68 10.18
N SER A 168 -9.30 -1.83 8.96
CA SER A 168 -8.48 -1.53 7.78
C SER A 168 -9.29 -1.39 6.48
N TYR A 169 -10.61 -1.60 6.51
CA TYR A 169 -11.47 -1.57 5.33
C TYR A 169 -12.50 -0.45 5.41
N ARG A 170 -12.77 0.18 4.27
CA ARG A 170 -13.87 1.13 4.12
C ARG A 170 -14.71 0.71 2.93
N VAL A 171 -16.00 0.45 3.13
CA VAL A 171 -16.94 0.21 2.03
C VAL A 171 -17.20 1.52 1.30
N VAL A 172 -16.91 1.53 0.00
CA VAL A 172 -17.03 2.72 -0.87
C VAL A 172 -18.23 2.65 -1.80
N GLY A 173 -18.85 1.47 -1.92
CA GLY A 173 -20.05 1.26 -2.72
C GLY A 173 -20.60 -0.13 -2.53
N VAL A 174 -21.89 -0.28 -2.78
CA VAL A 174 -22.58 -1.57 -2.77
C VAL A 174 -23.39 -1.74 -4.06
N ALA A 175 -23.53 -2.98 -4.53
CA ALA A 175 -24.36 -3.32 -5.66
C ALA A 175 -25.16 -4.59 -5.41
N PHE A 176 -26.34 -4.68 -6.05
CA PHE A 176 -27.17 -5.87 -5.96
C PHE A 176 -26.86 -6.85 -7.10
N ALA A 177 -26.66 -8.11 -6.72
CA ALA A 177 -26.40 -9.22 -7.63
C ALA A 177 -27.64 -9.65 -8.42
N ASP A 178 -28.80 -9.49 -7.81
CA ASP A 178 -30.11 -9.76 -8.40
C ASP A 178 -30.45 -8.60 -9.34
N GLY A 179 -30.18 -8.75 -10.62
CA GLY A 179 -30.51 -7.77 -11.67
C GLY A 179 -31.95 -7.27 -11.49
N GLY A 180 -32.10 -5.97 -11.23
CA GLY A 180 -33.37 -5.39 -10.89
C GLY A 180 -34.43 -5.57 -11.97
N GLU A 181 -35.24 -6.59 -11.86
CA GLU A 181 -36.63 -6.49 -12.30
C GLU A 181 -37.39 -5.73 -11.22
N THR A 182 -37.82 -4.56 -11.58
CA THR A 182 -38.67 -3.69 -10.79
C THR A 182 -39.97 -4.39 -10.42
N ALA A 183 -40.02 -5.02 -9.26
CA ALA A 183 -41.31 -5.21 -8.60
C ALA A 183 -41.71 -3.85 -7.99
N ALA A 184 -42.29 -3.02 -8.81
CA ALA A 184 -43.05 -1.88 -8.35
C ALA A 184 -44.25 -2.37 -7.54
N SER A 185 -44.31 -2.04 -6.29
CA SER A 185 -45.56 -1.85 -5.56
C SER A 185 -45.45 -0.56 -4.76
N PRO A 186 -46.14 0.48 -5.18
CA PRO A 186 -46.24 1.70 -4.40
C PRO A 186 -47.49 1.60 -3.50
N SER A 187 -47.31 1.41 -2.24
CA SER A 187 -48.28 1.81 -1.26
C SER A 187 -47.55 2.11 0.06
N ASP A 188 -47.15 3.34 0.28
CA ASP A 188 -47.61 4.17 1.34
C ASP A 188 -46.96 5.54 1.23
N GLY A 189 -47.83 6.54 1.30
CA GLY A 189 -47.44 7.93 1.15
C GLY A 189 -46.63 8.43 2.34
N GLY A 190 -45.50 9.03 2.04
CA GLY A 190 -44.68 9.77 2.98
C GLY A 190 -43.92 10.86 2.21
N ALA A 191 -44.14 12.10 2.62
CA ALA A 191 -43.79 13.36 2.02
C ALA A 191 -42.40 13.46 1.38
N ALA A 192 -42.38 14.12 0.22
CA ALA A 192 -41.19 14.58 -0.46
C ALA A 192 -40.38 15.57 0.38
N ASP A 193 -39.15 15.28 0.68
CA ASP A 193 -38.16 16.28 1.07
C ASP A 193 -37.35 16.70 -0.14
N ALA A 194 -37.52 17.96 -0.51
CA ALA A 194 -36.84 18.64 -1.57
C ALA A 194 -35.42 19.03 -1.12
N SER A 195 -34.44 18.18 -1.44
CA SER A 195 -33.05 18.61 -1.58
C SER A 195 -32.49 18.07 -2.88
N GLY A 196 -32.43 18.99 -3.87
CA GLY A 196 -32.02 18.69 -5.23
C GLY A 196 -30.57 18.21 -5.33
N THR A 197 -30.39 16.92 -5.52
CA THR A 197 -29.15 16.32 -6.05
C THR A 197 -29.51 15.60 -7.34
N PRO A 198 -28.79 15.78 -8.44
CA PRO A 198 -29.14 15.15 -9.71
C PRO A 198 -28.81 13.65 -9.68
N GLY A 199 -29.82 12.82 -9.93
CA GLY A 199 -29.71 11.36 -10.01
C GLY A 199 -29.74 10.70 -8.63
N GLY A 200 -30.93 10.28 -8.19
CA GLY A 200 -31.15 9.68 -6.88
C GLY A 200 -30.30 8.43 -6.63
N MET A 201 -29.08 8.60 -6.15
CA MET A 201 -28.32 7.51 -5.55
C MET A 201 -29.00 7.10 -4.26
N ARG A 202 -29.53 5.88 -4.20
CA ARG A 202 -29.96 5.28 -2.94
C ARG A 202 -28.71 5.01 -2.09
N GLU A 203 -28.75 5.32 -0.83
CA GLU A 203 -27.68 5.05 0.11
C GLU A 203 -28.15 4.03 1.16
N ILE A 204 -27.29 3.07 1.47
CA ILE A 204 -27.48 2.17 2.61
C ILE A 204 -26.39 2.50 3.63
N ASN A 205 -26.78 3.00 4.79
CA ASN A 205 -25.84 3.42 5.87
C ASN A 205 -24.79 4.44 5.41
N GLY A 206 -25.13 5.37 4.51
CA GLY A 206 -24.20 6.36 3.98
C GLY A 206 -23.25 5.82 2.90
N VAL A 207 -23.53 4.62 2.36
CA VAL A 207 -22.76 4.01 1.27
C VAL A 207 -23.61 4.07 -0.01
N PRO A 208 -23.05 4.57 -1.14
CA PRO A 208 -23.77 4.64 -2.40
C PRO A 208 -24.14 3.25 -2.92
N VAL A 209 -25.40 3.13 -3.40
CA VAL A 209 -25.97 1.88 -3.94
C VAL A 209 -26.01 1.96 -5.45
N TYR A 210 -25.52 0.92 -6.11
CA TYR A 210 -25.55 0.73 -7.55
C TYR A 210 -26.55 -0.38 -7.88
N GLU A 211 -27.59 -0.07 -8.66
CA GLU A 211 -28.73 -1.00 -8.86
C GLU A 211 -28.48 -2.12 -9.86
N ASN A 212 -27.48 -2.00 -10.74
CA ASN A 212 -27.23 -3.01 -11.77
C ASN A 212 -25.77 -3.45 -11.80
N VAL A 213 -25.53 -4.71 -11.52
CA VAL A 213 -24.19 -5.32 -11.51
C VAL A 213 -23.60 -5.46 -12.92
N TYR A 214 -24.43 -5.61 -13.93
CA TYR A 214 -23.97 -5.91 -15.29
C TYR A 214 -23.48 -4.67 -16.06
N ASP A 215 -23.98 -3.47 -15.70
CA ASP A 215 -23.50 -2.18 -16.22
C ASP A 215 -22.38 -1.58 -15.37
N LEU A 216 -21.99 -2.29 -14.31
CA LEU A 216 -21.09 -1.79 -13.28
C LEU A 216 -19.64 -1.75 -13.72
N THR A 217 -19.18 -2.69 -14.54
CA THR A 217 -17.78 -2.78 -14.93
C THR A 217 -17.30 -1.47 -15.56
N GLU A 218 -18.08 -0.86 -16.42
CA GLU A 218 -17.74 0.40 -17.06
C GLU A 218 -17.76 1.57 -16.06
N LYS A 219 -18.77 1.65 -15.19
CA LYS A 219 -18.89 2.71 -14.17
C LYS A 219 -17.85 2.57 -13.06
N LEU A 220 -17.49 1.33 -12.68
CA LEU A 220 -16.52 1.05 -11.65
C LEU A 220 -15.08 1.33 -12.08
N THR A 221 -14.77 1.43 -13.36
CA THR A 221 -13.43 1.80 -13.84
C THR A 221 -12.98 3.15 -13.29
N GLN A 222 -13.91 4.06 -13.02
CA GLN A 222 -13.63 5.41 -12.50
C GLN A 222 -13.62 5.50 -10.97
N LEU A 223 -14.11 4.49 -10.26
CA LEU A 223 -14.12 4.50 -8.79
C LEU A 223 -12.80 4.02 -8.21
N PRO A 224 -12.28 4.69 -7.18
CA PRO A 224 -11.09 4.25 -6.48
C PRO A 224 -11.45 3.18 -5.45
N PHE A 225 -11.31 1.89 -5.78
CA PHE A 225 -11.43 0.77 -4.84
C PHE A 225 -10.29 -0.23 -5.06
N ASP A 226 -9.99 -0.99 -4.02
CA ASP A 226 -8.83 -1.90 -3.99
C ASP A 226 -9.25 -3.36 -4.13
N GLU A 227 -10.40 -3.71 -3.55
CA GLU A 227 -10.89 -5.09 -3.45
C GLU A 227 -12.42 -5.11 -3.63
N VAL A 228 -12.93 -6.22 -4.15
CA VAL A 228 -14.37 -6.50 -4.28
C VAL A 228 -14.73 -7.72 -3.46
N PHE A 229 -15.83 -7.64 -2.73
CA PHE A 229 -16.42 -8.77 -2.03
C PHE A 229 -17.76 -9.14 -2.66
N ILE A 230 -17.89 -10.38 -3.10
CA ILE A 230 -19.10 -10.90 -3.77
C ILE A 230 -19.73 -11.97 -2.89
N ARG A 231 -21.01 -11.78 -2.51
CA ARG A 231 -21.87 -12.78 -1.89
C ARG A 231 -23.16 -12.91 -2.67
N ALA A 232 -23.15 -13.81 -3.64
CA ALA A 232 -24.27 -14.06 -4.55
C ALA A 232 -24.40 -15.57 -4.78
N PRO A 233 -24.96 -16.33 -3.81
CA PRO A 233 -25.03 -17.79 -3.87
C PRO A 233 -25.90 -18.31 -5.04
N HIS A 234 -26.90 -17.55 -5.46
CA HIS A 234 -27.81 -17.92 -6.53
C HIS A 234 -27.41 -17.38 -7.91
N MET A 235 -26.29 -16.63 -7.99
CA MET A 235 -25.80 -16.12 -9.27
C MET A 235 -25.35 -17.28 -10.18
N GLU A 236 -25.70 -17.21 -11.45
CA GLU A 236 -25.23 -18.19 -12.43
C GLU A 236 -23.70 -18.17 -12.56
N LYS A 237 -23.09 -19.34 -12.70
CA LYS A 237 -21.61 -19.47 -12.83
C LYS A 237 -21.05 -18.62 -13.95
N LYS A 238 -21.81 -18.45 -15.05
CA LYS A 238 -21.40 -17.67 -16.21
C LYS A 238 -21.33 -16.18 -15.90
N ASP A 239 -22.28 -15.67 -15.14
CA ASP A 239 -22.33 -14.27 -14.74
C ASP A 239 -21.28 -13.95 -13.67
N LEU A 240 -21.11 -14.87 -12.72
CA LEU A 240 -20.00 -14.78 -11.75
C LEU A 240 -18.65 -14.77 -12.46
N GLN A 241 -18.45 -15.64 -13.46
CA GLN A 241 -17.22 -15.68 -14.24
C GLN A 241 -16.97 -14.35 -14.95
N ARG A 242 -17.98 -13.76 -15.58
CA ARG A 242 -17.86 -12.44 -16.23
C ARG A 242 -17.46 -11.36 -15.25
N LEU A 243 -18.06 -11.31 -14.07
CA LEU A 243 -17.73 -10.36 -13.03
C LEU A 243 -16.29 -10.54 -12.54
N VAL A 244 -15.90 -11.77 -12.26
CA VAL A 244 -14.53 -12.08 -11.81
C VAL A 244 -13.52 -11.73 -12.90
N ASP A 245 -13.78 -12.10 -14.16
CA ASP A 245 -12.91 -11.77 -15.30
C ASP A 245 -12.79 -10.24 -15.49
N GLY A 246 -13.89 -9.49 -15.35
CA GLY A 246 -13.88 -8.03 -15.44
C GLY A 246 -13.04 -7.40 -14.32
N PHE A 247 -13.21 -7.81 -13.07
CA PHE A 247 -12.38 -7.34 -11.96
C PHE A 247 -10.93 -7.79 -12.07
N GLU A 248 -10.70 -9.01 -12.56
CA GLU A 248 -9.36 -9.52 -12.85
C GLU A 248 -8.66 -8.66 -13.89
N GLN A 249 -9.34 -8.29 -14.97
CA GLN A 249 -8.80 -7.39 -15.99
C GLN A 249 -8.50 -5.99 -15.45
N MET A 250 -9.27 -5.49 -14.49
CA MET A 250 -9.01 -4.24 -13.79
C MET A 250 -7.85 -4.36 -12.78
N GLY A 251 -7.32 -5.56 -12.54
CA GLY A 251 -6.27 -5.81 -11.55
C GLY A 251 -6.73 -5.69 -10.10
N VAL A 252 -8.04 -5.83 -9.85
CA VAL A 252 -8.67 -5.75 -8.53
C VAL A 252 -8.79 -7.15 -7.92
N ALA A 253 -8.46 -7.29 -6.63
CA ALA A 253 -8.64 -8.56 -5.92
C ALA A 253 -10.13 -8.80 -5.68
N CYS A 254 -10.61 -9.99 -6.07
CA CYS A 254 -11.99 -10.39 -5.92
C CYS A 254 -12.10 -11.46 -4.83
N HIS A 255 -12.96 -11.21 -3.82
CA HIS A 255 -13.29 -12.13 -2.75
C HIS A 255 -14.70 -12.66 -3.00
N TYR A 256 -14.82 -13.94 -3.29
CA TYR A 256 -16.11 -14.58 -3.45
C TYR A 256 -16.45 -15.42 -2.22
N ASN A 257 -17.61 -15.17 -1.64
CA ASN A 257 -18.12 -15.99 -0.54
C ASN A 257 -18.61 -17.32 -1.09
N LEU A 258 -17.94 -18.39 -0.68
CA LEU A 258 -18.32 -19.74 -1.04
C LEU A 258 -19.39 -20.27 -0.09
N GLU A 259 -20.55 -20.52 -0.59
CA GLU A 259 -21.43 -21.58 -0.09
C GLU A 259 -21.05 -22.82 -0.89
N LEU A 260 -20.20 -23.65 -0.30
CA LEU A 260 -19.45 -24.69 -1.00
C LEU A 260 -20.29 -25.57 -1.89
N PRO A 261 -19.98 -25.66 -3.19
CA PRO A 261 -19.72 -26.91 -3.86
C PRO A 261 -18.34 -26.95 -4.52
N ASP A 262 -17.85 -28.12 -4.78
CA ASP A 262 -16.58 -28.53 -5.34
C ASP A 262 -16.10 -27.64 -6.50
N ILE A 263 -15.03 -26.86 -6.30
CA ILE A 263 -14.46 -25.98 -7.33
C ILE A 263 -13.03 -26.46 -7.62
N GLY A 264 -12.82 -26.88 -8.87
CA GLY A 264 -11.54 -27.39 -9.34
C GLY A 264 -10.36 -26.39 -9.18
N GLU A 265 -9.15 -26.92 -9.37
CA GLU A 265 -7.83 -26.30 -9.10
C GLU A 265 -7.55 -24.98 -9.87
N ALA A 266 -8.20 -23.87 -9.50
CA ALA A 266 -7.81 -22.55 -9.96
C ALA A 266 -6.82 -21.89 -8.99
N THR A 267 -6.04 -20.92 -9.46
CA THR A 267 -5.07 -20.15 -8.69
C THR A 267 -5.71 -19.23 -7.64
N SER A 268 -6.63 -19.76 -6.90
CA SER A 268 -7.43 -19.14 -5.87
C SER A 268 -6.89 -19.48 -4.48
N ARG A 269 -7.00 -18.55 -3.55
CA ARG A 269 -6.68 -18.81 -2.15
C ARG A 269 -7.96 -18.81 -1.35
N VAL A 270 -8.23 -19.93 -0.71
CA VAL A 270 -9.28 -20.00 0.30
C VAL A 270 -8.77 -19.34 1.57
N GLY A 271 -9.57 -18.46 2.13
CA GLY A 271 -9.23 -17.74 3.36
C GLY A 271 -10.47 -17.24 4.08
N ASN A 272 -10.29 -16.57 5.20
CA ASN A 272 -11.37 -15.96 5.94
C ASN A 272 -11.38 -14.44 5.70
N PHE A 273 -12.54 -13.91 5.34
CA PHE A 273 -12.79 -12.49 5.19
C PHE A 273 -13.92 -12.10 6.16
N GLY A 274 -13.58 -11.52 7.30
CA GLY A 274 -14.48 -11.44 8.44
C GLY A 274 -14.88 -12.82 8.93
N ASN A 275 -16.18 -13.04 9.04
CA ASN A 275 -16.77 -14.33 9.43
C ASN A 275 -17.04 -15.28 8.25
N TYR A 276 -16.69 -14.84 7.02
CA TYR A 276 -16.97 -15.63 5.82
C TYR A 276 -15.74 -16.38 5.34
N THR A 277 -15.93 -17.61 4.87
CA THR A 277 -14.92 -18.34 4.10
C THR A 277 -15.02 -17.90 2.65
N VAL A 278 -13.94 -17.39 2.08
CA VAL A 278 -13.92 -16.83 0.73
C VAL A 278 -12.82 -17.45 -0.12
N ILE A 279 -13.03 -17.47 -1.43
CA ILE A 279 -11.93 -17.64 -2.40
C ILE A 279 -11.51 -16.24 -2.85
N THR A 280 -10.24 -15.93 -2.69
CA THR A 280 -9.64 -14.69 -3.18
C THR A 280 -9.03 -14.95 -4.55
N TYR A 281 -9.53 -14.25 -5.57
CA TYR A 281 -8.95 -14.21 -6.90
C TYR A 281 -8.09 -12.96 -7.01
N SER A 282 -6.83 -13.13 -7.39
CA SER A 282 -5.92 -12.01 -7.59
C SER A 282 -4.92 -12.34 -8.67
N MET A 283 -4.78 -11.45 -9.67
CA MET A 283 -3.74 -11.56 -10.70
C MET A 283 -2.34 -11.33 -10.12
N PHE A 284 -2.23 -10.54 -9.07
CA PHE A 284 -0.95 -10.16 -8.51
C PHE A 284 -0.38 -11.23 -7.59
N ARG A 285 0.50 -12.07 -8.13
CA ARG A 285 1.13 -13.22 -7.43
C ARG A 285 2.34 -12.85 -6.57
N SER A 286 2.54 -11.62 -6.23
CA SER A 286 3.75 -11.24 -5.50
C SER A 286 3.73 -11.70 -4.06
N SER A 287 4.83 -12.34 -3.64
CA SER A 287 5.08 -12.61 -2.23
C SER A 287 5.19 -11.28 -1.49
N TYR A 288 4.47 -11.17 -0.39
CA TYR A 288 4.49 -10.01 0.47
C TYR A 288 5.92 -9.61 0.92
N LYS A 289 6.77 -10.60 1.19
CA LYS A 289 8.19 -10.36 1.52
C LYS A 289 8.91 -9.59 0.42
N ARG A 290 8.65 -9.93 -0.85
CA ARG A 290 9.26 -9.24 -2.00
C ARG A 290 8.76 -7.80 -2.13
N MET A 291 7.46 -7.54 -1.87
CA MET A 291 6.90 -6.18 -1.86
C MET A 291 7.49 -5.32 -0.73
N MET A 292 7.74 -5.91 0.43
CA MET A 292 8.39 -5.21 1.53
C MET A 292 9.84 -4.84 1.18
N ILE A 293 10.60 -5.78 0.58
CA ILE A 293 11.96 -5.50 0.10
C ILE A 293 11.93 -4.39 -0.96
N LYS A 294 10.98 -4.45 -1.93
CA LYS A 294 10.77 -3.37 -2.90
C LYS A 294 10.57 -2.03 -2.20
N ARG A 295 9.71 -1.98 -1.18
CA ARG A 295 9.45 -0.74 -0.43
C ARG A 295 10.69 -0.21 0.29
N LEU A 296 11.52 -1.07 0.86
CA LEU A 296 12.78 -0.68 1.49
C LEU A 296 13.76 -0.09 0.46
N ILE A 297 13.85 -0.69 -0.73
CA ILE A 297 14.65 -0.19 -1.85
C ILE A 297 14.11 1.17 -2.31
N ASP A 298 12.78 1.30 -2.44
CA ASP A 298 12.12 2.57 -2.80
C ASP A 298 12.47 3.69 -1.81
N ILE A 299 12.39 3.41 -0.50
CA ILE A 299 12.72 4.39 0.54
C ILE A 299 14.21 4.79 0.48
N ALA A 300 15.10 3.80 0.40
CA ALA A 300 16.53 4.06 0.32
C ALA A 300 16.89 4.90 -0.92
N GLY A 301 16.38 4.52 -2.09
CA GLY A 301 16.59 5.26 -3.32
C GLY A 301 15.93 6.65 -3.31
N ALA A 302 14.76 6.79 -2.68
CA ALA A 302 14.10 8.09 -2.51
C ALA A 302 14.91 9.05 -1.64
N ILE A 303 15.53 8.56 -0.55
CA ILE A 303 16.38 9.39 0.30
C ILE A 303 17.60 9.90 -0.50
N VAL A 304 18.28 9.02 -1.21
CA VAL A 304 19.41 9.40 -2.09
C VAL A 304 18.95 10.38 -3.17
N GLY A 305 17.83 10.10 -3.83
CA GLY A 305 17.25 10.96 -4.85
C GLY A 305 16.86 12.36 -4.32
N LEU A 306 16.33 12.44 -3.08
CA LEU A 306 16.01 13.74 -2.46
C LEU A 306 17.24 14.55 -2.10
N ILE A 307 18.31 13.91 -1.66
CA ILE A 307 19.60 14.61 -1.44
C ILE A 307 20.09 15.21 -2.76
N LEU A 308 20.07 14.45 -3.85
CA LEU A 308 20.42 14.94 -5.19
C LEU A 308 19.44 16.05 -5.63
N THR A 309 18.14 15.89 -5.39
CA THR A 309 17.13 16.92 -5.69
C THR A 309 17.45 18.23 -4.99
N ALA A 310 17.86 18.19 -3.72
CA ALA A 310 18.22 19.39 -2.96
C ALA A 310 19.44 20.10 -3.58
N VAL A 311 20.46 19.37 -4.00
CA VAL A 311 21.63 19.93 -4.69
C VAL A 311 21.22 20.54 -6.02
N ILE A 312 20.46 19.82 -6.84
CA ILE A 312 19.96 20.28 -8.15
C ILE A 312 19.09 21.54 -7.98
N TYR A 313 18.25 21.57 -6.94
CA TYR A 313 17.36 22.69 -6.65
C TYR A 313 18.11 24.01 -6.49
N VAL A 314 19.28 24.01 -5.84
CA VAL A 314 20.09 25.22 -5.62
C VAL A 314 20.47 25.88 -6.94
N PHE A 315 20.76 25.07 -7.97
CA PHE A 315 21.17 25.58 -9.30
C PHE A 315 19.97 25.84 -10.21
N LEU A 316 18.98 24.94 -10.22
CA LEU A 316 17.84 25.06 -11.12
C LEU A 316 16.80 26.11 -10.66
N ALA A 317 16.62 26.32 -9.37
CA ALA A 317 15.58 27.23 -8.90
C ALA A 317 15.78 28.67 -9.37
N PRO A 318 17.01 29.25 -9.31
CA PRO A 318 17.27 30.54 -9.91
C PRO A 318 17.08 30.56 -11.43
N ALA A 319 17.58 29.55 -12.14
CA ALA A 319 17.47 29.45 -13.59
C ALA A 319 16.01 29.42 -14.06
N ILE A 320 15.15 28.59 -13.41
CA ILE A 320 13.72 28.50 -13.72
C ILE A 320 12.99 29.82 -13.47
N ARG A 321 13.34 30.54 -12.37
CA ARG A 321 12.71 31.84 -12.03
C ARG A 321 13.12 32.96 -12.98
N LEU A 322 14.36 32.93 -13.45
CA LEU A 322 14.86 33.89 -14.42
C LEU A 322 14.28 33.68 -15.82
N ASP A 323 14.04 32.42 -16.20
CA ASP A 323 13.51 32.07 -17.52
C ASP A 323 12.01 32.35 -17.64
N SER A 324 11.24 32.14 -16.57
CA SER A 324 9.80 32.42 -16.56
C SER A 324 9.29 32.72 -15.13
N PRO A 325 8.34 33.69 -14.97
CA PRO A 325 7.76 33.99 -13.66
C PRO A 325 6.96 32.80 -13.11
N GLY A 326 6.92 32.63 -11.76
CA GLY A 326 6.09 31.66 -11.08
C GLY A 326 6.86 30.65 -10.20
N PRO A 327 6.18 29.61 -9.68
CA PRO A 327 6.77 28.65 -8.76
C PRO A 327 7.79 27.74 -9.45
N VAL A 328 8.85 27.35 -8.73
CA VAL A 328 9.90 26.45 -9.23
C VAL A 328 9.40 25.02 -9.37
N ILE A 329 8.57 24.60 -8.42
CA ILE A 329 7.98 23.27 -8.42
C ILE A 329 6.58 23.36 -9.01
N PHE A 330 6.34 22.58 -10.05
CA PHE A 330 5.04 22.32 -10.63
C PHE A 330 4.40 21.11 -9.96
N SER A 331 3.09 21.16 -9.76
CA SER A 331 2.35 20.01 -9.25
C SER A 331 1.07 19.78 -10.06
N GLN A 332 0.79 18.50 -10.34
CA GLN A 332 -0.40 18.08 -11.07
C GLN A 332 -1.02 16.87 -10.38
N ILE A 333 -2.35 16.77 -10.39
CA ILE A 333 -3.05 15.58 -9.93
C ILE A 333 -2.83 14.46 -10.95
N ARG A 334 -2.46 13.30 -10.47
CA ARG A 334 -2.28 12.07 -11.23
C ARG A 334 -2.99 10.92 -10.54
N VAL A 335 -3.28 9.89 -11.33
CA VAL A 335 -3.92 8.69 -10.82
C VAL A 335 -2.87 7.61 -10.57
N GLY A 336 -2.87 7.09 -9.36
CA GLY A 336 -1.97 6.05 -8.88
C GLY A 336 -2.64 4.70 -8.74
N LYS A 337 -2.05 3.84 -7.91
CA LYS A 337 -2.53 2.49 -7.69
C LYS A 337 -4.02 2.45 -7.34
N ASN A 338 -4.75 1.57 -8.03
CA ASN A 338 -6.18 1.31 -7.86
C ASN A 338 -7.07 2.56 -7.99
N GLY A 339 -6.65 3.54 -8.83
CA GLY A 339 -7.44 4.75 -9.08
C GLY A 339 -7.29 5.85 -8.01
N ARG A 340 -6.37 5.71 -7.06
CA ARG A 340 -6.14 6.74 -6.03
C ARG A 340 -5.45 7.95 -6.61
N ARG A 341 -6.01 9.13 -6.38
CA ARG A 341 -5.44 10.39 -6.83
C ARG A 341 -4.34 10.85 -5.90
N PHE A 342 -3.23 11.35 -6.48
CA PHE A 342 -2.14 11.93 -5.72
C PHE A 342 -1.56 13.15 -6.45
N ARG A 343 -0.87 14.01 -5.74
CA ARG A 343 -0.20 15.19 -6.30
C ARG A 343 1.23 14.84 -6.69
N LEU A 344 1.49 14.79 -7.99
CA LEU A 344 2.82 14.56 -8.55
C LEU A 344 3.60 15.85 -8.60
N TYR A 345 4.87 15.83 -8.21
CA TYR A 345 5.74 16.99 -8.19
C TYR A 345 6.82 16.89 -9.27
N LYS A 346 7.07 18.02 -9.96
CA LYS A 346 8.13 18.15 -10.96
C LYS A 346 8.80 19.52 -10.86
N PHE A 347 10.02 19.67 -11.37
CA PHE A 347 10.51 21.01 -11.68
C PHE A 347 9.72 21.58 -12.86
N ARG A 348 9.40 22.86 -12.77
CA ARG A 348 8.65 23.52 -13.83
C ARG A 348 9.52 23.66 -15.08
N SER A 349 9.09 23.09 -16.18
CA SER A 349 9.74 23.12 -17.50
C SER A 349 8.89 23.81 -18.56
N MET A 350 7.67 24.26 -18.19
CA MET A 350 6.73 24.92 -19.09
C MET A 350 6.28 26.27 -18.53
N TYR A 351 5.74 27.13 -19.41
CA TYR A 351 5.10 28.39 -19.02
C TYR A 351 3.85 28.14 -18.17
N GLN A 352 3.40 29.15 -17.41
CA GLN A 352 2.25 29.00 -16.50
C GLN A 352 0.93 28.73 -17.22
N ASP A 353 0.76 29.23 -18.43
CA ASP A 353 -0.42 29.07 -19.28
C ASP A 353 -0.40 27.80 -20.14
N ALA A 354 0.57 26.91 -19.91
CA ALA A 354 0.78 25.69 -20.70
C ALA A 354 -0.46 24.78 -20.78
N GLU A 355 -1.22 24.65 -19.66
CA GLU A 355 -2.42 23.84 -19.64
C GLU A 355 -3.55 24.44 -20.48
N ALA A 356 -3.74 25.76 -20.45
CA ALA A 356 -4.72 26.47 -21.29
C ALA A 356 -4.38 26.33 -22.78
N ARG A 357 -3.11 26.32 -23.13
CA ARG A 357 -2.64 26.14 -24.53
C ARG A 357 -2.73 24.69 -25.02
N LYS A 358 -2.84 23.70 -24.13
CA LYS A 358 -2.92 22.28 -24.47
C LYS A 358 -4.07 21.99 -25.45
N ALA A 359 -5.22 22.62 -25.24
CA ALA A 359 -6.39 22.44 -26.11
C ALA A 359 -6.14 22.82 -27.57
N GLN A 360 -5.32 23.86 -27.80
CA GLN A 360 -4.98 24.35 -29.15
C GLN A 360 -4.01 23.40 -29.86
N LEU A 361 -3.15 22.69 -29.10
CA LEU A 361 -2.12 21.78 -29.62
C LEU A 361 -2.62 20.32 -29.78
N ARG A 362 -3.89 20.03 -29.47
CA ARG A 362 -4.44 18.68 -29.63
C ARG A 362 -4.36 18.15 -31.06
N LYS A 363 -4.37 19.04 -32.06
CA LYS A 363 -4.25 18.66 -33.45
C LYS A 363 -2.86 18.21 -33.89
N ASP A 364 -1.86 18.65 -33.13
CA ASP A 364 -0.44 18.36 -33.38
C ASP A 364 0.07 17.17 -32.50
N ASN A 365 -0.86 16.41 -31.91
CA ASN A 365 -0.51 15.24 -31.10
C ASN A 365 0.08 14.13 -31.96
N GLU A 366 1.27 13.69 -31.64
CA GLU A 366 2.00 12.61 -32.33
C GLU A 366 1.64 11.21 -31.82
N MET A 367 0.98 11.14 -30.65
CA MET A 367 0.58 9.87 -30.06
C MET A 367 -0.80 9.46 -30.57
N SER A 368 -0.94 8.19 -30.93
CA SER A 368 -2.26 7.57 -31.05
C SER A 368 -2.82 7.26 -29.65
N GLY A 369 -4.15 7.36 -29.49
CA GLY A 369 -4.85 7.03 -28.23
C GLY A 369 -4.81 8.16 -27.20
N LEU A 370 -4.70 7.79 -25.91
CA LEU A 370 -5.01 8.68 -24.79
C LEU A 370 -3.85 9.59 -24.34
N MET A 371 -2.63 9.31 -24.78
CA MET A 371 -1.46 10.12 -24.40
C MET A 371 -1.30 11.33 -25.31
N PHE A 372 -0.75 12.40 -24.74
CA PHE A 372 -0.45 13.64 -25.46
C PHE A 372 1.08 13.87 -25.50
N LYS A 373 1.63 14.00 -26.73
CA LYS A 373 3.03 14.34 -27.00
C LYS A 373 3.12 15.19 -28.26
N VAL A 374 3.92 16.25 -28.21
CA VAL A 374 4.27 17.11 -29.35
C VAL A 374 5.79 17.28 -29.34
N GLU A 375 6.48 17.06 -30.46
CA GLU A 375 7.95 17.05 -30.56
C GLU A 375 8.56 18.42 -30.22
N ASP A 376 8.10 19.49 -30.88
CA ASP A 376 8.53 20.86 -30.59
C ASP A 376 7.46 21.63 -29.82
N ASP A 377 7.19 21.23 -28.58
CA ASP A 377 6.13 21.80 -27.76
C ASP A 377 6.42 23.28 -27.39
N PRO A 378 5.70 24.26 -27.96
CA PRO A 378 5.98 25.69 -27.72
C PRO A 378 5.68 26.15 -26.29
N ARG A 379 5.14 25.29 -25.47
CA ARG A 379 4.89 25.56 -24.05
C ARG A 379 6.12 25.38 -23.19
N ILE A 380 7.18 24.76 -23.72
CA ILE A 380 8.43 24.50 -22.98
C ILE A 380 9.29 25.77 -22.97
N THR A 381 9.81 26.12 -21.80
CA THR A 381 10.72 27.26 -21.65
C THR A 381 12.13 26.89 -22.13
N LYS A 382 13.02 27.88 -22.32
CA LYS A 382 14.40 27.60 -22.76
C LYS A 382 15.16 26.73 -21.77
N VAL A 383 15.07 27.04 -20.48
CA VAL A 383 15.64 26.21 -19.40
C VAL A 383 14.89 24.87 -19.32
N GLY A 384 13.58 24.89 -19.60
CA GLY A 384 12.73 23.71 -19.65
C GLY A 384 13.19 22.64 -20.64
N HIS A 385 13.66 23.03 -21.84
CA HIS A 385 14.25 22.10 -22.81
C HIS A 385 15.48 21.37 -22.24
N PHE A 386 16.37 22.08 -21.57
CA PHE A 386 17.52 21.46 -20.90
C PHE A 386 17.08 20.50 -19.79
N ILE A 387 16.15 20.92 -18.93
CA ILE A 387 15.64 20.12 -17.81
C ILE A 387 15.01 18.83 -18.30
N ARG A 388 14.19 18.89 -19.36
CA ARG A 388 13.53 17.72 -19.96
C ARG A 388 14.52 16.79 -20.67
N LYS A 389 15.45 17.37 -21.43
CA LYS A 389 16.50 16.59 -22.11
C LYS A 389 17.36 15.80 -21.13
N THR A 390 17.59 16.31 -19.94
CA THR A 390 18.36 15.66 -18.87
C THR A 390 17.49 14.90 -17.87
N SER A 391 16.16 14.87 -18.06
CA SER A 391 15.16 14.28 -17.14
C SER A 391 15.26 14.83 -15.70
N LEU A 392 15.85 16.01 -15.51
CA LEU A 392 15.96 16.67 -14.21
C LEU A 392 14.59 17.15 -13.68
N ASP A 393 13.60 17.35 -14.57
CA ASP A 393 12.24 17.72 -14.18
C ASP A 393 11.59 16.66 -13.25
N GLU A 394 12.00 15.41 -13.32
CA GLU A 394 11.40 14.32 -12.59
C GLU A 394 11.96 14.13 -11.16
N PHE A 395 13.06 14.78 -10.81
CA PHE A 395 13.69 14.62 -9.49
C PHE A 395 12.77 14.90 -8.29
N PRO A 396 11.90 15.92 -8.28
CA PRO A 396 10.97 16.12 -7.16
C PRO A 396 10.01 14.93 -6.91
N GLN A 397 9.84 14.01 -7.86
CA GLN A 397 9.03 12.81 -7.68
C GLN A 397 9.62 11.84 -6.65
N PHE A 398 10.92 11.95 -6.29
CA PHE A 398 11.48 11.19 -5.16
C PHE A 398 10.75 11.47 -3.85
N TRP A 399 10.14 12.66 -3.70
CA TRP A 399 9.23 12.94 -2.58
C TRP A 399 7.98 12.08 -2.63
N ASN A 400 7.38 11.89 -3.82
CA ASN A 400 6.24 10.99 -3.99
C ASN A 400 6.60 9.53 -3.68
N VAL A 401 7.82 9.11 -4.04
CA VAL A 401 8.30 7.76 -3.69
C VAL A 401 8.47 7.62 -2.19
N LEU A 402 9.10 8.59 -1.52
CA LEU A 402 9.28 8.55 -0.06
C LEU A 402 7.95 8.52 0.67
N LYS A 403 6.99 9.35 0.24
CA LYS A 403 5.62 9.39 0.77
C LYS A 403 4.86 8.09 0.53
N GLY A 404 5.17 7.37 -0.54
CA GLY A 404 4.55 6.09 -0.90
C GLY A 404 3.45 6.18 -1.95
N ASP A 405 3.23 7.34 -2.55
CA ASP A 405 2.34 7.52 -3.69
C ASP A 405 2.88 6.81 -4.93
N MET A 406 4.22 6.79 -5.07
CA MET A 406 4.96 6.19 -6.17
C MET A 406 6.01 5.17 -5.69
N SER A 407 6.63 4.50 -6.63
CA SER A 407 7.79 3.62 -6.51
C SER A 407 8.92 4.14 -7.40
N LEU A 408 10.15 3.68 -7.22
CA LEU A 408 11.22 3.95 -8.17
C LEU A 408 10.89 3.37 -9.54
N VAL A 409 10.41 2.11 -9.58
CA VAL A 409 10.04 1.40 -10.80
C VAL A 409 8.55 1.04 -10.75
N GLY A 410 7.82 1.37 -11.80
CA GLY A 410 6.39 1.10 -11.93
C GLY A 410 5.82 1.56 -13.27
N THR A 411 4.50 1.56 -13.39
CA THR A 411 3.79 2.06 -14.56
C THR A 411 3.76 3.59 -14.56
N ARG A 412 3.53 4.22 -15.72
CA ARG A 412 3.37 5.68 -15.79
C ARG A 412 2.02 6.10 -15.16
N PRO A 413 1.99 7.09 -14.24
CA PRO A 413 0.74 7.59 -13.71
C PRO A 413 -0.02 8.42 -14.77
N PRO A 414 -1.27 8.04 -15.13
CA PRO A 414 -2.07 8.81 -16.06
C PRO A 414 -2.52 10.16 -15.47
N THR A 415 -2.89 11.11 -16.33
CA THR A 415 -3.65 12.29 -15.93
C THR A 415 -5.09 11.91 -15.59
N GLU A 416 -5.87 12.83 -14.99
CA GLU A 416 -7.30 12.61 -14.76
C GLU A 416 -8.04 12.45 -16.08
N ASP A 417 -7.77 13.32 -17.07
CA ASP A 417 -8.36 13.26 -18.40
C ASP A 417 -8.10 11.92 -19.13
N GLU A 418 -6.88 11.37 -18.98
CA GLU A 418 -6.53 10.05 -19.51
C GLU A 418 -7.30 8.95 -18.80
N PHE A 419 -7.41 9.02 -17.48
CA PHE A 419 -8.07 8.01 -16.65
C PHE A 419 -9.59 7.97 -16.84
N GLU A 420 -10.22 9.11 -17.10
CA GLU A 420 -11.66 9.19 -17.41
C GLU A 420 -12.05 8.40 -18.67
N GLN A 421 -11.07 8.16 -19.54
CA GLN A 421 -11.26 7.43 -20.79
C GLN A 421 -10.79 5.96 -20.71
N TYR A 422 -10.38 5.49 -19.49
CA TYR A 422 -9.93 4.12 -19.31
C TYR A 422 -11.10 3.15 -19.29
N ASP A 423 -10.96 2.08 -20.07
CA ASP A 423 -11.74 0.86 -19.95
C ASP A 423 -11.13 -0.11 -18.91
N GLU A 424 -11.68 -1.31 -18.81
CA GLU A 424 -11.21 -2.37 -17.91
C GLU A 424 -9.77 -2.79 -18.19
N HIS A 425 -9.43 -2.88 -19.49
CA HIS A 425 -8.10 -3.29 -19.94
C HIS A 425 -7.02 -2.28 -19.52
N TYR A 426 -7.27 -0.99 -19.78
CA TYR A 426 -6.34 0.07 -19.40
C TYR A 426 -6.25 0.25 -17.89
N ARG A 427 -7.35 0.04 -17.16
CA ARG A 427 -7.38 0.14 -15.71
C ARG A 427 -6.41 -0.84 -15.03
N ARG A 428 -6.14 -1.99 -15.62
CA ARG A 428 -5.20 -2.98 -15.08
C ARG A 428 -3.79 -2.42 -14.85
N ARG A 429 -3.37 -1.41 -15.61
CA ARG A 429 -2.09 -0.70 -15.39
C ARG A 429 -1.96 -0.10 -14.01
N LEU A 430 -3.08 0.19 -13.35
CA LEU A 430 -3.13 0.79 -12.02
C LEU A 430 -3.09 -0.24 -10.88
N SER A 431 -2.94 -1.52 -11.18
CA SER A 431 -2.84 -2.57 -10.14
C SER A 431 -1.54 -2.50 -9.32
N MET A 432 -0.50 -1.84 -9.85
CA MET A 432 0.74 -1.53 -9.14
C MET A 432 0.92 -0.02 -8.90
N LYS A 433 1.84 0.35 -7.98
CA LYS A 433 2.20 1.76 -7.81
C LYS A 433 2.88 2.29 -9.07
N PRO A 434 2.58 3.53 -9.46
CA PRO A 434 3.31 4.18 -10.56
C PRO A 434 4.77 4.38 -10.18
N GLY A 435 5.64 4.38 -11.19
CA GLY A 435 7.09 4.55 -11.04
C GLY A 435 7.59 5.90 -11.54
N ILE A 436 8.79 6.28 -11.07
CA ILE A 436 9.58 7.34 -11.72
C ILE A 436 10.06 6.81 -13.08
N THR A 437 10.47 5.53 -13.13
CA THR A 437 10.81 4.82 -14.35
C THR A 437 9.98 3.54 -14.48
N GLY A 438 9.95 2.96 -15.66
CA GLY A 438 9.19 1.75 -15.96
C GLY A 438 9.69 1.02 -17.19
N LEU A 439 9.15 -0.18 -17.45
CA LEU A 439 9.60 -1.02 -18.56
C LEU A 439 9.44 -0.29 -19.91
N TRP A 440 8.29 0.34 -20.18
CA TRP A 440 8.07 1.08 -21.41
C TRP A 440 9.06 2.24 -21.61
N GLN A 441 9.46 2.91 -20.51
CA GLN A 441 10.38 4.05 -20.56
C GLN A 441 11.81 3.63 -20.94
N VAL A 442 12.22 2.42 -20.59
CA VAL A 442 13.56 1.90 -20.93
C VAL A 442 13.56 1.08 -22.23
N SER A 443 12.38 0.74 -22.79
CA SER A 443 12.23 -0.07 -24.01
C SER A 443 12.06 0.73 -25.30
N GLY A 444 12.10 2.09 -25.25
CA GLY A 444 11.96 2.91 -26.44
C GLY A 444 11.08 4.16 -26.23
N ARG A 445 11.22 4.79 -25.06
CA ARG A 445 10.45 5.95 -24.58
C ARG A 445 9.98 6.95 -25.66
N SER A 446 10.86 7.29 -26.60
CA SER A 446 10.59 8.33 -27.61
C SER A 446 10.02 7.78 -28.90
N ASP A 447 10.23 6.50 -29.19
CA ASP A 447 9.91 5.87 -30.45
C ASP A 447 8.54 5.17 -30.41
N ILE A 448 7.98 4.96 -29.22
CA ILE A 448 6.64 4.37 -29.05
C ILE A 448 5.60 5.49 -29.16
N THR A 449 4.85 5.48 -30.24
CA THR A 449 3.77 6.44 -30.53
C THR A 449 2.39 5.86 -30.30
N ASP A 450 2.28 4.56 -30.11
CA ASP A 450 1.03 3.88 -29.84
C ASP A 450 0.80 3.67 -28.34
N PHE A 451 -0.37 4.11 -27.85
CA PHE A 451 -0.75 3.96 -26.45
C PHE A 451 -0.95 2.50 -26.05
N ASP A 452 -1.47 1.66 -26.95
CA ASP A 452 -1.68 0.24 -26.67
C ASP A 452 -0.35 -0.51 -26.47
N GLU A 453 0.71 -0.10 -27.18
CA GLU A 453 2.04 -0.64 -26.96
C GLU A 453 2.60 -0.25 -25.58
N VAL A 454 2.37 1.00 -25.15
CA VAL A 454 2.71 1.44 -23.78
C VAL A 454 1.97 0.59 -22.75
N VAL A 455 0.67 0.36 -22.95
CA VAL A 455 -0.16 -0.49 -22.07
C VAL A 455 0.38 -1.90 -22.02
N LYS A 456 0.70 -2.49 -23.16
CA LYS A 456 1.26 -3.85 -23.26
C LYS A 456 2.55 -4.01 -22.46
N LEU A 457 3.46 -3.04 -22.56
CA LEU A 457 4.71 -3.05 -21.79
C LEU A 457 4.48 -2.87 -20.29
N ASP A 458 3.53 -2.00 -19.90
CA ASP A 458 3.14 -1.82 -18.51
C ASP A 458 2.52 -3.11 -17.93
N LEU A 459 1.65 -3.79 -18.69
CA LEU A 459 1.08 -5.07 -18.29
C LEU A 459 2.14 -6.18 -18.23
N GLN A 460 3.06 -6.22 -19.20
CA GLN A 460 4.19 -7.15 -19.17
C GLN A 460 5.06 -6.97 -17.91
N TYR A 461 5.28 -5.73 -17.48
CA TYR A 461 5.97 -5.44 -16.22
C TYR A 461 5.19 -5.97 -15.02
N ILE A 462 3.87 -5.73 -14.96
CA ILE A 462 3.01 -6.17 -13.87
C ILE A 462 3.00 -7.70 -13.74
N ASP A 463 2.81 -8.39 -14.88
CA ASP A 463 2.66 -9.84 -14.91
C ASP A 463 3.96 -10.57 -14.58
N ASN A 464 5.10 -10.03 -15.01
CA ASN A 464 6.42 -10.63 -14.80
C ASN A 464 7.23 -9.96 -13.69
N TRP A 465 6.56 -9.18 -12.82
CA TRP A 465 7.25 -8.42 -11.81
C TRP A 465 8.13 -9.28 -10.90
N SER A 466 9.36 -8.83 -10.72
CA SER A 466 10.33 -9.38 -9.78
C SER A 466 11.31 -8.30 -9.34
N LEU A 467 11.97 -8.49 -8.19
CA LEU A 467 13.02 -7.57 -7.73
C LEU A 467 14.18 -7.48 -8.75
N THR A 468 14.48 -8.58 -9.41
CA THR A 468 15.51 -8.63 -10.47
C THR A 468 15.11 -7.77 -11.67
N LEU A 469 13.82 -7.78 -12.05
CA LEU A 469 13.31 -6.93 -13.13
C LEU A 469 13.39 -5.46 -12.76
N ASP A 470 13.03 -5.09 -11.52
CA ASP A 470 13.17 -3.72 -11.03
C ASP A 470 14.62 -3.26 -11.10
N PHE A 471 15.56 -4.09 -10.64
CA PHE A 471 16.97 -3.77 -10.67
C PHE A 471 17.50 -3.61 -12.12
N LYS A 472 17.06 -4.48 -13.04
CA LYS A 472 17.40 -4.37 -14.47
C LYS A 472 16.90 -3.05 -15.06
N ILE A 473 15.65 -2.67 -14.78
CA ILE A 473 15.06 -1.41 -15.26
C ILE A 473 15.81 -0.21 -14.68
N LEU A 474 16.18 -0.24 -13.40
CA LEU A 474 16.98 0.83 -12.78
C LEU A 474 18.34 0.99 -13.47
N LEU A 475 19.04 -0.09 -13.73
CA LEU A 475 20.33 -0.05 -14.47
C LEU A 475 20.17 0.51 -15.88
N GLN A 476 19.14 0.07 -16.60
CA GLN A 476 18.82 0.58 -17.94
C GLN A 476 18.46 2.06 -17.92
N THR A 477 17.73 2.52 -16.89
CA THR A 477 17.40 3.94 -16.71
C THR A 477 18.65 4.79 -16.52
N VAL A 478 19.57 4.34 -15.67
CA VAL A 478 20.86 5.02 -15.48
C VAL A 478 21.63 5.08 -16.80
N GLY A 479 21.71 3.96 -17.54
CA GLY A 479 22.32 3.91 -18.86
C GLY A 479 21.68 4.87 -19.88
N ALA A 480 20.36 4.96 -19.91
CA ALA A 480 19.63 5.85 -20.81
C ALA A 480 19.85 7.33 -20.50
N VAL A 481 19.89 7.69 -19.19
CA VAL A 481 20.15 9.08 -18.75
C VAL A 481 21.58 9.53 -19.10
N PHE A 482 22.58 8.67 -18.91
CA PHE A 482 23.98 8.99 -19.23
C PHE A 482 24.34 8.78 -20.70
N GLY A 483 23.67 7.85 -21.41
CA GLY A 483 23.92 7.54 -22.81
C GLY A 483 23.25 8.49 -23.81
N GLY A 484 22.39 9.40 -23.34
CA GLY A 484 21.68 10.37 -24.19
C GLY A 484 20.67 9.73 -25.18
N SER A 485 20.48 8.44 -25.13
CA SER A 485 19.53 7.71 -25.99
C SER A 485 18.12 7.76 -25.36
N GLY A 486 17.24 8.56 -25.95
CA GLY A 486 15.81 8.60 -25.56
C GLY A 486 15.31 9.92 -24.96
N ALA A 487 16.09 10.97 -24.94
CA ALA A 487 15.67 12.33 -24.64
C ALA A 487 15.64 13.16 -25.93
N LYS A 488 14.51 13.13 -26.64
CA LYS A 488 14.17 14.13 -27.65
C LYS A 488 13.15 15.10 -27.07
#